data_b610d66ec4984e1900b1dd24398d8450
#
_entry.id   b610d66ec4984e1900b1dd24398d8450
#
_cell.length_a   1.000
_cell.length_b   1.000
_cell.length_c   1.000
_cell.angle_alpha   90.00
_cell.angle_beta   90.00
_cell.angle_gamma   90.00
#
_symmetry.space_group_name_H-M   'P 1'
#
loop_
_entity.id
_entity.type
_entity.pdbx_description
1 polymer ?
#
loop_
_entity_poly.entity_id
_entity_poly.type
_entity_poly.pdbx_seq_one_letter_code
_entity_poly.pdbx_strand_id
1 'polypeptide(L)'
;MMRDKNMKKLIRAGFCLVLLLIVLLVLVALQHVLEKKQPDKKDSTETVTESMDGRADDATEAVLETETETETEVAQSGVVTLHNAMIENVEGLDNTSQGWGMGPTRDEFNRPVDALNYEEKFAPYSVDFIKNTEEKVVYLTFDEGYEYGMTPQILDTLKEKNAKAVFFVTKPYAEADPDLVQRMIDEGHIVGNHTVHHPSDGMPSLSIADQTAEIMETDAYIKENFGYSMYLFRYPTGQFSEQSLAIVNNCNYRSVFWSFAYKDWDVNNQPDETESLNLLMEKLHPGAIYLLHAESQTNADILGSFIDQVRAQGYEIGVYSDTLQ
;
A
#
# COMPACT_ATOMS: atom_id res chain seq x y z
N MET A 1 9.10 -59.45 -8.54
CA MET A 1 8.96 -58.20 -9.30
C MET A 1 7.52 -57.88 -9.73
N MET A 2 6.59 -58.83 -9.95
CA MET A 2 5.18 -58.53 -10.26
C MET A 2 4.32 -58.10 -9.05
N ARG A 3 4.59 -58.58 -7.85
CA ARG A 3 3.81 -58.30 -6.62
C ARG A 3 3.90 -56.82 -6.16
N ASP A 4 5.03 -56.18 -6.41
CA ASP A 4 5.28 -54.80 -5.98
C ASP A 4 4.57 -53.74 -6.84
N LYS A 5 4.40 -53.99 -8.14
CA LYS A 5 3.66 -53.09 -9.05
C LYS A 5 2.14 -53.04 -8.75
N ASN A 6 1.57 -54.17 -8.31
CA ASN A 6 0.14 -54.22 -7.98
C ASN A 6 -0.15 -53.55 -6.62
N MET A 7 0.75 -53.65 -5.68
CA MET A 7 0.63 -52.95 -4.37
C MET A 7 0.71 -51.46 -4.52
N LYS A 8 1.62 -50.94 -5.36
CA LYS A 8 1.72 -49.48 -5.66
C LYS A 8 0.49 -48.94 -6.41
N LYS A 9 -0.15 -49.74 -7.26
CA LYS A 9 -1.42 -49.37 -7.90
C LYS A 9 -2.57 -49.31 -6.90
N LEU A 10 -2.65 -50.25 -5.96
CA LEU A 10 -3.68 -50.28 -4.92
C LEU A 10 -3.55 -49.08 -3.95
N ILE A 11 -2.34 -48.71 -3.57
CA ILE A 11 -2.06 -47.55 -2.70
C ILE A 11 -2.44 -46.24 -3.40
N ARG A 12 -2.13 -46.10 -4.72
CA ARG A 12 -2.52 -44.90 -5.49
C ARG A 12 -4.03 -44.82 -5.68
N ALA A 13 -4.72 -45.94 -5.91
CA ALA A 13 -6.18 -45.95 -6.01
C ALA A 13 -6.84 -45.56 -4.68
N GLY A 14 -6.33 -46.07 -3.55
CA GLY A 14 -6.81 -45.69 -2.22
C GLY A 14 -6.59 -44.21 -1.89
N PHE A 15 -5.46 -43.64 -2.29
CA PHE A 15 -5.16 -42.23 -2.09
C PHE A 15 -6.09 -41.31 -2.91
N CYS A 16 -6.40 -41.68 -4.17
CA CYS A 16 -7.37 -40.96 -5.02
C CYS A 16 -8.78 -41.00 -4.44
N LEU A 17 -9.18 -42.13 -3.84
CA LEU A 17 -10.53 -42.28 -3.24
C LEU A 17 -10.69 -41.42 -1.98
N VAL A 18 -9.66 -41.34 -1.16
CA VAL A 18 -9.63 -40.47 0.05
C VAL A 18 -9.67 -38.99 -0.33
N LEU A 19 -8.91 -38.59 -1.35
CA LEU A 19 -8.95 -37.21 -1.88
C LEU A 19 -10.33 -36.84 -2.40
N LEU A 20 -11.00 -37.73 -3.16
CA LEU A 20 -12.36 -37.50 -3.64
C LEU A 20 -13.38 -37.36 -2.50
N LEU A 21 -13.23 -38.14 -1.43
CA LEU A 21 -14.11 -38.03 -0.26
C LEU A 21 -13.91 -36.71 0.49
N ILE A 22 -12.68 -36.23 0.60
CA ILE A 22 -12.37 -34.92 1.23
C ILE A 22 -12.98 -33.79 0.41
N VAL A 23 -12.82 -33.81 -0.92
CA VAL A 23 -13.43 -32.78 -1.80
C VAL A 23 -14.95 -32.79 -1.68
N LEU A 24 -15.59 -33.97 -1.60
CA LEU A 24 -17.04 -34.08 -1.44
C LEU A 24 -17.51 -33.49 -0.10
N LEU A 25 -16.78 -33.75 0.98
CA LEU A 25 -17.09 -33.20 2.31
C LEU A 25 -16.95 -31.67 2.34
N VAL A 26 -15.95 -31.12 1.66
CA VAL A 26 -15.76 -29.66 1.55
C VAL A 26 -16.91 -29.03 0.75
N LEU A 27 -17.34 -29.66 -0.34
CA LEU A 27 -18.47 -29.16 -1.14
C LEU A 27 -19.79 -29.16 -0.37
N VAL A 28 -20.04 -30.21 0.44
CA VAL A 28 -21.24 -30.27 1.30
C VAL A 28 -21.19 -29.23 2.41
N ALA A 29 -20.02 -28.97 2.98
CA ALA A 29 -19.85 -27.92 3.98
C ALA A 29 -20.07 -26.52 3.39
N LEU A 30 -19.58 -26.25 2.18
CA LEU A 30 -19.81 -25.02 1.45
C LEU A 30 -21.29 -24.78 1.11
N GLN A 31 -22.03 -25.84 0.70
CA GLN A 31 -23.47 -25.73 0.49
C GLN A 31 -24.22 -25.37 1.77
N HIS A 32 -23.84 -25.95 2.90
CA HIS A 32 -24.48 -25.65 4.19
C HIS A 32 -24.24 -24.21 4.69
N VAL A 33 -23.08 -23.62 4.31
CA VAL A 33 -22.76 -22.21 4.62
C VAL A 33 -23.55 -21.27 3.72
N LEU A 34 -23.75 -21.62 2.45
CA LEU A 34 -24.52 -20.82 1.49
C LEU A 34 -26.03 -20.81 1.84
N GLU A 35 -26.59 -21.92 2.31
CA GLU A 35 -27.99 -22.00 2.74
C GLU A 35 -28.30 -21.16 3.98
N LYS A 36 -27.31 -20.92 4.87
CA LYS A 36 -27.47 -20.08 6.06
C LYS A 36 -27.41 -18.58 5.80
N LYS A 37 -27.06 -18.13 4.60
CA LYS A 37 -26.92 -16.70 4.23
C LYS A 37 -28.11 -16.11 3.46
N GLN A 38 -29.27 -16.79 3.36
CA GLN A 38 -30.46 -16.14 2.80
C GLN A 38 -31.25 -15.45 3.91
N PRO A 39 -31.48 -14.14 3.82
CA PRO A 39 -32.36 -13.44 4.75
C PRO A 39 -33.83 -13.66 4.39
N ASP A 40 -34.64 -13.95 5.42
CA ASP A 40 -36.09 -14.10 5.34
C ASP A 40 -36.76 -12.84 4.78
N LYS A 41 -37.45 -13.00 3.65
CA LYS A 41 -38.41 -12.02 3.16
C LYS A 41 -39.68 -12.13 3.99
N LYS A 42 -39.95 -11.13 4.84
CA LYS A 42 -41.29 -10.85 5.39
C LYS A 42 -41.96 -9.75 4.58
N ASP A 43 -43.03 -10.18 3.95
CA ASP A 43 -44.07 -9.41 3.30
C ASP A 43 -44.92 -8.69 4.38
N SER A 44 -45.21 -7.39 4.19
CA SER A 44 -46.39 -6.74 4.76
C SER A 44 -46.71 -5.47 4.01
N THR A 45 -47.71 -5.61 3.15
CA THR A 45 -48.56 -4.58 2.58
C THR A 45 -49.45 -3.95 3.69
N GLU A 46 -49.44 -2.65 3.80
CA GLU A 46 -50.65 -1.90 4.26
C GLU A 46 -50.66 -0.48 3.69
N THR A 47 -51.70 -0.26 2.91
CA THR A 47 -52.25 0.99 2.40
C THR A 47 -53.03 1.69 3.51
N VAL A 48 -53.07 3.03 3.53
CA VAL A 48 -54.26 3.87 3.69
C VAL A 48 -53.91 5.36 3.66
N THR A 49 -54.37 6.03 2.61
CA THR A 49 -55.20 7.25 2.40
C THR A 49 -55.04 8.49 3.30
N GLU A 50 -54.81 9.60 2.55
CA GLU A 50 -55.33 10.96 2.58
C GLU A 50 -56.07 11.51 3.83
N SER A 51 -55.72 12.74 4.22
CA SER A 51 -56.64 13.88 4.09
C SER A 51 -55.98 15.23 4.30
N MET A 52 -56.39 16.16 3.47
CA MET A 52 -56.10 17.62 3.46
C MET A 52 -56.83 18.34 4.61
N ASP A 53 -56.32 19.47 5.02
CA ASP A 53 -56.90 20.83 5.12
C ASP A 53 -56.21 21.58 6.26
N GLY A 54 -55.67 22.79 6.13
CA GLY A 54 -56.22 24.03 5.80
C GLY A 54 -55.69 25.12 6.70
N ARG A 55 -55.05 26.15 6.13
CA ARG A 55 -55.14 27.58 6.46
C ARG A 55 -54.43 28.16 7.69
N ALA A 56 -53.36 28.93 7.44
CA ALA A 56 -53.30 30.41 7.33
C ALA A 56 -53.01 31.20 8.63
N ASP A 57 -51.97 32.05 8.46
CA ASP A 57 -51.72 33.37 9.08
C ASP A 57 -51.36 33.47 10.57
N ASP A 58 -50.15 33.88 10.92
CA ASP A 58 -49.86 35.28 11.31
C ASP A 58 -48.34 35.51 11.50
N ALA A 59 -47.88 36.69 11.16
CA ALA A 59 -46.57 37.21 11.27
C ALA A 59 -46.26 37.67 12.70
N THR A 60 -45.02 37.43 13.19
CA THR A 60 -44.37 38.37 14.09
C THR A 60 -42.85 38.19 14.03
N GLU A 61 -42.15 39.29 13.80
CA GLU A 61 -40.71 39.48 13.93
C GLU A 61 -40.19 39.06 15.30
N ALA A 62 -39.01 38.43 15.36
CA ALA A 62 -37.98 38.77 16.34
C ALA A 62 -36.68 38.02 16.13
N VAL A 63 -35.65 38.83 15.97
CA VAL A 63 -34.28 38.69 16.48
C VAL A 63 -33.40 37.55 15.90
N LEU A 64 -32.48 38.02 15.11
CA LEU A 64 -31.28 37.41 14.63
C LEU A 64 -30.32 37.06 15.77
N GLU A 65 -30.20 35.81 16.16
CA GLU A 65 -29.03 35.29 16.85
C GLU A 65 -28.25 34.44 15.87
N THR A 66 -27.07 34.95 15.52
CA THR A 66 -26.07 34.30 14.67
C THR A 66 -25.41 33.21 15.49
N GLU A 67 -25.93 32.00 15.47
CA GLU A 67 -25.14 30.82 15.85
C GLU A 67 -24.25 30.49 14.67
N THR A 68 -22.94 30.71 14.87
CA THR A 68 -21.88 30.26 13.97
C THR A 68 -21.77 28.75 14.14
N GLU A 69 -22.50 27.99 13.37
CA GLU A 69 -22.21 26.57 13.19
C GLU A 69 -20.88 26.48 12.48
N THR A 70 -19.87 26.07 13.23
CA THR A 70 -18.61 25.62 12.66
C THR A 70 -18.90 24.29 12.00
N GLU A 71 -19.26 24.32 10.72
CA GLU A 71 -19.20 23.14 9.87
C GLU A 71 -17.75 22.67 9.89
N THR A 72 -17.51 21.58 10.61
CA THR A 72 -16.32 20.79 10.45
C THR A 72 -16.42 20.14 9.07
N GLU A 73 -15.88 20.78 8.04
CA GLU A 73 -15.63 20.12 6.77
C GLU A 73 -14.76 18.90 7.08
N VAL A 74 -15.39 17.73 7.07
CA VAL A 74 -14.68 16.47 6.89
C VAL A 74 -14.11 16.58 5.48
N ALA A 75 -12.81 16.85 5.38
CA ALA A 75 -12.09 16.83 4.14
C ALA A 75 -12.33 15.45 3.50
N GLN A 76 -13.16 15.43 2.47
CA GLN A 76 -13.19 14.31 1.53
C GLN A 76 -11.76 14.16 1.05
N SER A 77 -11.13 13.03 1.34
CA SER A 77 -9.83 12.68 0.80
C SER A 77 -9.91 12.81 -0.71
N GLY A 78 -9.28 13.86 -1.24
CA GLY A 78 -9.25 14.07 -2.68
C GLY A 78 -8.62 12.84 -3.32
N VAL A 79 -9.35 12.18 -4.20
CA VAL A 79 -8.80 11.05 -4.97
C VAL A 79 -7.73 11.62 -5.88
N VAL A 80 -6.46 11.37 -5.56
CA VAL A 80 -5.33 11.72 -6.44
C VAL A 80 -5.36 10.75 -7.60
N THR A 81 -5.48 11.27 -8.81
CA THR A 81 -5.38 10.49 -10.04
C THR A 81 -4.25 11.09 -10.88
N LEU A 82 -3.21 10.31 -11.11
CA LEU A 82 -2.13 10.72 -12.01
C LEU A 82 -2.58 10.57 -13.46
N HIS A 83 -2.18 11.54 -14.28
CA HIS A 83 -2.32 11.50 -15.73
C HIS A 83 -0.94 11.68 -16.35
N ASN A 84 -0.15 10.61 -16.34
CA ASN A 84 1.19 10.64 -16.88
C ASN A 84 1.16 10.79 -18.40
N ALA A 85 2.13 11.53 -18.94
CA ALA A 85 2.34 11.53 -20.40
C ALA A 85 2.74 10.12 -20.84
N MET A 86 2.09 9.62 -21.89
CA MET A 86 2.38 8.29 -22.44
C MET A 86 3.80 8.26 -23.00
N ILE A 87 4.57 7.27 -22.61
CA ILE A 87 5.88 6.96 -23.18
C ILE A 87 5.70 6.00 -24.33
N GLU A 88 6.07 6.45 -25.54
CA GLU A 88 5.98 5.64 -26.75
C GLU A 88 7.16 4.67 -26.87
N ASN A 89 7.01 3.64 -27.71
CA ASN A 89 8.08 2.68 -28.05
C ASN A 89 8.73 1.99 -26.85
N VAL A 90 7.93 1.57 -25.87
CA VAL A 90 8.39 0.86 -24.67
C VAL A 90 9.26 -0.36 -25.01
N GLU A 91 8.94 -1.09 -26.09
CA GLU A 91 9.70 -2.25 -26.54
C GLU A 91 11.15 -1.92 -26.95
N GLY A 92 11.39 -0.66 -27.37
CA GLY A 92 12.72 -0.19 -27.79
C GLY A 92 13.59 0.35 -26.65
N LEU A 93 13.08 0.46 -25.44
CA LEU A 93 13.82 0.94 -24.28
C LEU A 93 14.72 -0.15 -23.69
N ASP A 94 15.79 0.28 -23.01
CA ASP A 94 16.73 -0.63 -22.35
C ASP A 94 16.03 -1.38 -21.18
N ASN A 95 16.02 -2.71 -21.27
CA ASN A 95 15.50 -3.59 -20.22
C ASN A 95 16.62 -4.23 -19.37
N THR A 96 17.85 -3.70 -19.41
CA THR A 96 18.91 -4.15 -18.52
C THR A 96 18.55 -3.87 -17.08
N SER A 97 18.43 -4.92 -16.27
CA SER A 97 18.08 -4.81 -14.85
C SER A 97 19.15 -4.03 -14.09
N GLN A 98 18.72 -3.06 -13.31
CA GLN A 98 19.55 -2.26 -12.39
C GLN A 98 18.99 -2.44 -10.97
N GLY A 99 19.84 -2.74 -9.99
CA GLY A 99 19.48 -2.74 -8.59
C GLY A 99 19.65 -1.33 -8.01
N TRP A 100 18.60 -0.80 -7.36
CA TRP A 100 18.70 0.48 -6.67
C TRP A 100 19.44 0.37 -5.34
N GLY A 101 20.34 1.32 -5.11
CA GLY A 101 21.02 1.53 -3.84
C GLY A 101 21.54 2.96 -3.77
N MET A 102 21.26 3.67 -2.66
CA MET A 102 21.54 5.09 -2.49
C MET A 102 23.02 5.48 -2.41
N GLY A 103 23.93 4.51 -2.55
CA GLY A 103 25.38 4.76 -2.50
C GLY A 103 25.88 5.38 -1.18
N PRO A 104 27.21 5.52 -1.01
CA PRO A 104 27.80 6.04 0.22
C PRO A 104 27.96 7.56 0.23
N THR A 105 27.96 8.24 -0.93
CA THR A 105 28.29 9.67 -1.04
C THR A 105 27.08 10.53 -0.61
N ARG A 106 27.37 11.56 0.16
CA ARG A 106 26.37 12.52 0.65
C ARG A 106 26.77 13.93 0.26
N ASP A 107 25.78 14.78 0.03
CA ASP A 107 25.97 16.22 -0.15
C ASP A 107 26.03 16.95 1.21
N GLU A 108 26.07 18.28 1.16
CA GLU A 108 26.14 19.14 2.36
C GLU A 108 24.91 19.07 3.26
N PHE A 109 23.77 18.61 2.74
CA PHE A 109 22.52 18.38 3.47
C PHE A 109 22.33 16.92 3.92
N ASN A 110 23.36 16.08 3.80
CA ASN A 110 23.33 14.65 4.09
C ASN A 110 22.48 13.82 3.10
N ARG A 111 22.05 14.40 1.95
CA ARG A 111 21.25 13.70 0.94
C ARG A 111 22.15 12.76 0.13
N PRO A 112 21.68 11.53 -0.23
CA PRO A 112 22.44 10.65 -1.09
C PRO A 112 22.61 11.26 -2.50
N VAL A 113 23.86 11.46 -2.90
CA VAL A 113 24.17 12.03 -4.22
C VAL A 113 23.65 11.14 -5.36
N ASP A 114 23.71 9.82 -5.20
CA ASP A 114 23.17 8.90 -6.20
C ASP A 114 21.66 9.03 -6.34
N ALA A 115 20.91 9.30 -5.25
CA ALA A 115 19.48 9.52 -5.33
C ALA A 115 19.15 10.80 -6.14
N LEU A 116 19.88 11.89 -5.90
CA LEU A 116 19.72 13.13 -6.67
C LEU A 116 20.05 12.93 -8.17
N ASN A 117 21.13 12.20 -8.47
CA ASN A 117 21.53 11.91 -9.85
C ASN A 117 20.48 11.05 -10.58
N TYR A 118 19.90 10.06 -9.88
CA TYR A 118 18.89 9.19 -10.45
C TYR A 118 17.55 9.90 -10.61
N GLU A 119 17.19 10.77 -9.67
CA GLU A 119 16.03 11.67 -9.78
C GLU A 119 16.10 12.50 -11.07
N GLU A 120 17.26 13.13 -11.35
CA GLU A 120 17.47 13.90 -12.57
C GLU A 120 17.48 12.99 -13.83
N LYS A 121 18.20 11.87 -13.79
CA LYS A 121 18.34 10.96 -14.92
C LYS A 121 17.01 10.39 -15.38
N PHE A 122 16.16 10.00 -14.44
CA PHE A 122 14.90 9.30 -14.73
C PHE A 122 13.65 10.20 -14.60
N ALA A 123 13.82 11.50 -14.45
CA ALA A 123 12.72 12.48 -14.37
C ALA A 123 11.59 12.28 -15.41
N PRO A 124 11.87 11.86 -16.67
CA PRO A 124 10.81 11.62 -17.66
C PRO A 124 9.84 10.49 -17.32
N TYR A 125 10.18 9.61 -16.36
CA TYR A 125 9.43 8.40 -16.05
C TYR A 125 8.51 8.52 -14.83
N SER A 126 8.21 9.70 -14.33
CA SER A 126 7.39 9.89 -13.12
C SER A 126 7.92 9.02 -11.96
N VAL A 127 9.12 9.30 -11.51
CA VAL A 127 9.83 8.52 -10.48
C VAL A 127 10.40 9.43 -9.40
N ASP A 128 10.43 8.93 -8.16
CA ASP A 128 11.10 9.57 -7.03
C ASP A 128 12.11 8.59 -6.40
N PHE A 129 13.36 9.00 -6.31
CA PHE A 129 14.41 8.35 -5.53
C PHE A 129 14.65 9.08 -4.21
N ILE A 130 14.33 10.34 -4.19
CA ILE A 130 14.34 11.28 -3.07
C ILE A 130 13.38 12.43 -3.44
N LYS A 131 12.81 13.12 -2.47
CA LYS A 131 12.19 14.41 -2.77
C LYS A 131 13.27 15.48 -2.81
N ASN A 132 13.55 15.99 -4.01
CA ASN A 132 14.61 16.98 -4.20
C ASN A 132 14.18 18.36 -3.63
N THR A 133 14.30 18.50 -2.33
CA THR A 133 13.97 19.71 -1.57
C THR A 133 15.03 20.00 -0.52
N GLU A 134 15.12 21.26 -0.08
CA GLU A 134 15.90 21.68 1.09
C GLU A 134 15.01 21.83 2.34
N GLU A 135 13.70 21.69 2.19
CA GLU A 135 12.77 21.72 3.31
C GLU A 135 12.98 20.51 4.23
N LYS A 136 12.91 20.76 5.53
CA LYS A 136 13.06 19.73 6.55
C LYS A 136 11.80 18.86 6.63
N VAL A 137 11.58 18.03 5.62
CA VAL A 137 10.48 17.08 5.54
C VAL A 137 11.02 15.70 5.24
N VAL A 138 10.41 14.66 5.82
CA VAL A 138 10.72 13.25 5.56
C VAL A 138 9.43 12.48 5.31
N TYR A 139 9.51 11.40 4.55
CA TYR A 139 8.39 10.56 4.19
C TYR A 139 8.62 9.14 4.67
N LEU A 140 7.65 8.62 5.43
CA LEU A 140 7.66 7.25 5.92
C LEU A 140 6.97 6.35 4.91
N THR A 141 7.63 5.28 4.52
CA THR A 141 7.07 4.28 3.63
C THR A 141 7.35 2.88 4.15
N PHE A 142 6.35 2.00 4.05
CA PHE A 142 6.44 0.61 4.48
C PHE A 142 6.11 -0.31 3.31
N ASP A 143 6.91 -1.36 3.14
CA ASP A 143 6.61 -2.44 2.20
C ASP A 143 5.92 -3.57 2.97
N GLU A 144 4.80 -4.06 2.41
CA GLU A 144 3.89 -5.04 3.02
C GLU A 144 3.79 -6.29 2.14
N GLY A 145 4.58 -7.29 2.44
CA GLY A 145 4.52 -8.59 1.78
C GLY A 145 3.71 -9.63 2.55
N TYR A 146 3.91 -9.67 3.86
CA TYR A 146 3.28 -10.60 4.80
C TYR A 146 3.05 -9.92 6.14
N GLU A 147 1.92 -10.25 6.81
CA GLU A 147 1.63 -9.77 8.15
C GLU A 147 2.28 -10.68 9.23
N TYR A 148 2.98 -10.06 10.17
CA TYR A 148 3.62 -10.73 11.31
C TYR A 148 3.12 -10.22 12.67
N GLY A 149 2.02 -9.44 12.68
CA GLY A 149 1.39 -8.90 13.89
C GLY A 149 1.86 -7.49 14.26
N MET A 150 2.77 -6.86 13.49
CA MET A 150 3.35 -5.56 13.82
C MET A 150 2.62 -4.38 13.15
N THR A 151 1.96 -4.58 12.01
CA THR A 151 1.23 -3.53 11.30
C THR A 151 0.19 -2.83 12.18
N PRO A 152 -0.60 -3.51 13.04
CA PRO A 152 -1.50 -2.82 13.97
C PRO A 152 -0.80 -1.85 14.91
N GLN A 153 0.36 -2.22 15.48
CA GLN A 153 1.16 -1.38 16.36
C GLN A 153 1.73 -0.16 15.62
N ILE A 154 2.20 -0.35 14.39
CA ILE A 154 2.70 0.72 13.52
C ILE A 154 1.58 1.74 13.25
N LEU A 155 0.39 1.28 12.87
CA LEU A 155 -0.78 2.14 12.64
C LEU A 155 -1.21 2.88 13.92
N ASP A 156 -1.23 2.21 15.08
CA ASP A 156 -1.52 2.83 16.37
C ASP A 156 -0.53 3.95 16.68
N THR A 157 0.76 3.71 16.46
CA THR A 157 1.83 4.68 16.67
C THR A 157 1.70 5.87 15.71
N LEU A 158 1.46 5.63 14.43
CA LEU A 158 1.26 6.70 13.44
C LEU A 158 0.05 7.58 13.80
N LYS A 159 -1.03 6.96 14.27
CA LYS A 159 -2.22 7.66 14.75
C LYS A 159 -1.94 8.49 15.98
N GLU A 160 -1.30 7.92 17.02
CA GLU A 160 -0.90 8.62 18.23
C GLU A 160 0.00 9.83 17.93
N LYS A 161 0.95 9.64 17.03
CA LYS A 161 1.89 10.68 16.60
C LYS A 161 1.31 11.64 15.57
N ASN A 162 0.07 11.49 15.15
CA ASN A 162 -0.53 12.25 14.04
C ASN A 162 0.45 12.35 12.84
N ALA A 163 0.91 11.19 12.38
CA ALA A 163 1.80 11.03 11.24
C ALA A 163 1.13 10.16 10.17
N LYS A 164 1.45 10.41 8.90
CA LYS A 164 0.98 9.61 7.77
C LYS A 164 2.15 8.91 7.12
N ALA A 165 1.85 7.78 6.49
CA ALA A 165 2.82 6.97 5.77
C ALA A 165 2.23 6.46 4.46
N VAL A 166 3.10 5.92 3.60
CA VAL A 166 2.71 5.13 2.43
C VAL A 166 2.94 3.66 2.76
N PHE A 167 1.95 2.81 2.50
CA PHE A 167 2.05 1.36 2.61
C PHE A 167 1.98 0.74 1.22
N PHE A 168 3.07 0.15 0.76
CA PHE A 168 3.11 -0.54 -0.53
C PHE A 168 2.73 -2.00 -0.31
N VAL A 169 1.50 -2.33 -0.68
CA VAL A 169 0.93 -3.65 -0.41
C VAL A 169 1.01 -4.56 -1.64
N THR A 170 1.35 -5.83 -1.42
CA THR A 170 1.15 -6.86 -2.43
C THR A 170 -0.31 -7.27 -2.48
N LYS A 171 -0.77 -7.82 -3.63
CA LYS A 171 -2.14 -8.34 -3.73
C LYS A 171 -2.42 -9.44 -2.69
N PRO A 172 -1.52 -10.45 -2.49
CA PRO A 172 -1.72 -11.48 -1.45
C PRO A 172 -1.83 -10.93 -0.03
N TYR A 173 -1.07 -9.87 0.30
CA TYR A 173 -1.23 -9.18 1.58
C TYR A 173 -2.64 -8.59 1.73
N ALA A 174 -3.11 -7.88 0.73
CA ALA A 174 -4.44 -7.27 0.75
C ALA A 174 -5.58 -8.32 0.77
N GLU A 175 -5.36 -9.50 0.18
CA GLU A 175 -6.29 -10.63 0.24
C GLU A 175 -6.32 -11.29 1.63
N ALA A 176 -5.18 -11.39 2.30
CA ALA A 176 -5.04 -12.04 3.60
C ALA A 176 -5.51 -11.14 4.75
N ASP A 177 -5.19 -9.85 4.69
CA ASP A 177 -5.38 -8.89 5.77
C ASP A 177 -6.19 -7.65 5.33
N PRO A 178 -7.41 -7.84 4.77
CA PRO A 178 -8.21 -6.75 4.21
C PRO A 178 -8.59 -5.70 5.24
N ASP A 179 -8.78 -6.08 6.51
CA ASP A 179 -9.11 -5.15 7.60
C ASP A 179 -7.97 -4.17 7.88
N LEU A 180 -6.72 -4.58 7.69
CA LEU A 180 -5.56 -3.70 7.86
C LEU A 180 -5.44 -2.72 6.69
N VAL A 181 -5.66 -3.19 5.45
CA VAL A 181 -5.68 -2.31 4.28
C VAL A 181 -6.81 -1.28 4.39
N GLN A 182 -8.00 -1.70 4.81
CA GLN A 182 -9.11 -0.77 5.05
C GLN A 182 -8.75 0.25 6.14
N ARG A 183 -8.11 -0.19 7.23
CA ARG A 183 -7.64 0.68 8.30
C ARG A 183 -6.61 1.70 7.81
N MET A 184 -5.66 1.31 6.97
CA MET A 184 -4.70 2.23 6.34
C MET A 184 -5.42 3.35 5.59
N ILE A 185 -6.42 2.99 4.79
CA ILE A 185 -7.23 3.94 4.02
C ILE A 185 -8.04 4.86 4.93
N ASP A 186 -8.77 4.30 5.90
CA ASP A 186 -9.67 5.05 6.81
C ASP A 186 -8.89 6.01 7.72
N GLU A 187 -7.67 5.65 8.10
CA GLU A 187 -6.79 6.51 8.89
C GLU A 187 -6.03 7.54 8.04
N GLY A 188 -6.26 7.57 6.71
CA GLY A 188 -5.72 8.57 5.79
C GLY A 188 -4.24 8.34 5.43
N HIS A 189 -3.78 7.11 5.49
CA HIS A 189 -2.52 6.69 4.89
C HIS A 189 -2.69 6.47 3.38
N ILE A 190 -1.59 6.44 2.65
CA ILE A 190 -1.61 6.13 1.23
C ILE A 190 -1.30 4.65 1.07
N VAL A 191 -2.17 3.94 0.34
CA VAL A 191 -1.92 2.58 -0.09
C VAL A 191 -1.32 2.62 -1.50
N GLY A 192 -0.13 2.07 -1.66
CA GLY A 192 0.61 1.94 -2.92
C GLY A 192 0.66 0.49 -3.39
N ASN A 193 1.00 0.32 -4.64
CA ASN A 193 1.07 -0.97 -5.33
C ASN A 193 2.47 -1.58 -5.21
N HIS A 194 2.54 -2.82 -4.71
CA HIS A 194 3.78 -3.60 -4.61
C HIS A 194 3.72 -4.93 -5.38
N THR A 195 2.94 -4.97 -6.47
CA THR A 195 2.77 -6.11 -7.37
C THR A 195 1.88 -7.25 -6.84
N VAL A 196 1.61 -8.24 -7.69
CA VAL A 196 0.91 -9.47 -7.31
C VAL A 196 1.87 -10.46 -6.64
N HIS A 197 2.98 -10.81 -7.31
CA HIS A 197 3.82 -11.94 -6.90
C HIS A 197 5.16 -11.55 -6.28
N HIS A 198 5.46 -10.26 -6.17
CA HIS A 198 6.75 -9.76 -5.68
C HIS A 198 7.93 -10.50 -6.33
N PRO A 199 8.12 -10.37 -7.67
CA PRO A 199 9.12 -11.15 -8.41
C PRO A 199 10.53 -10.94 -7.83
N SER A 200 11.14 -12.02 -7.35
CA SER A 200 12.45 -12.01 -6.69
C SER A 200 13.60 -11.57 -7.60
N ASP A 201 13.46 -11.83 -8.92
CA ASP A 201 14.42 -11.41 -9.94
C ASP A 201 14.11 -10.00 -10.49
N GLY A 202 13.13 -9.32 -9.87
CA GLY A 202 12.67 -7.97 -10.23
C GLY A 202 11.78 -7.92 -11.47
N MET A 203 11.09 -6.80 -11.63
CA MET A 203 10.19 -6.53 -12.77
C MET A 203 10.86 -6.71 -14.14
N PRO A 204 12.11 -6.28 -14.37
CA PRO A 204 12.76 -6.44 -15.68
C PRO A 204 12.95 -7.89 -16.15
N SER A 205 12.82 -8.88 -15.26
CA SER A 205 12.87 -10.31 -15.61
C SER A 205 11.63 -10.80 -16.35
N LEU A 206 10.55 -10.04 -16.27
CA LEU A 206 9.24 -10.37 -16.83
C LEU A 206 9.06 -9.76 -18.23
N SER A 207 8.14 -10.34 -19.02
CA SER A 207 7.70 -9.71 -20.26
C SER A 207 6.93 -8.41 -20.00
N ILE A 208 6.82 -7.52 -20.99
CA ILE A 208 6.03 -6.28 -20.88
C ILE A 208 4.58 -6.57 -20.43
N ALA A 209 3.98 -7.62 -21.00
CA ALA A 209 2.62 -8.02 -20.65
C ALA A 209 2.52 -8.48 -19.19
N ASP A 210 3.49 -9.29 -18.72
CA ASP A 210 3.51 -9.79 -17.35
C ASP A 210 3.81 -8.66 -16.36
N GLN A 211 4.70 -7.73 -16.68
CA GLN A 211 4.95 -6.53 -15.85
C GLN A 211 3.67 -5.69 -15.70
N THR A 212 2.93 -5.50 -16.81
CA THR A 212 1.65 -4.78 -16.78
C THR A 212 0.62 -5.53 -15.93
N ALA A 213 0.56 -6.87 -16.03
CA ALA A 213 -0.34 -7.69 -15.22
C ALA A 213 -0.03 -7.58 -13.72
N GLU A 214 1.25 -7.65 -13.32
CA GLU A 214 1.69 -7.45 -11.93
C GLU A 214 1.18 -6.15 -11.32
N ILE A 215 1.11 -5.09 -12.10
CA ILE A 215 0.62 -3.78 -11.66
C ILE A 215 -0.92 -3.75 -11.65
N MET A 216 -1.54 -4.09 -12.78
CA MET A 216 -2.95 -3.84 -13.00
C MET A 216 -3.89 -4.83 -12.30
N GLU A 217 -3.43 -6.06 -12.02
CA GLU A 217 -4.23 -7.00 -11.23
C GLU A 217 -4.30 -6.59 -9.76
N THR A 218 -3.21 -6.05 -9.21
CA THR A 218 -3.22 -5.48 -7.85
C THR A 218 -4.10 -4.23 -7.79
N ASP A 219 -3.99 -3.34 -8.81
CA ASP A 219 -4.84 -2.16 -8.94
C ASP A 219 -6.34 -2.50 -8.96
N ALA A 220 -6.71 -3.45 -9.84
CA ALA A 220 -8.08 -3.90 -9.98
C ALA A 220 -8.63 -4.48 -8.67
N TYR A 221 -7.83 -5.29 -7.98
CA TYR A 221 -8.22 -5.90 -6.70
C TYR A 221 -8.49 -4.83 -5.63
N ILE A 222 -7.57 -3.87 -5.45
CA ILE A 222 -7.72 -2.79 -4.47
C ILE A 222 -8.93 -1.91 -4.81
N LYS A 223 -9.11 -1.58 -6.08
CA LYS A 223 -10.25 -0.77 -6.51
C LYS A 223 -11.58 -1.49 -6.32
N GLU A 224 -11.67 -2.78 -6.63
CA GLU A 224 -12.89 -3.57 -6.50
C GLU A 224 -13.30 -3.78 -5.03
N ASN A 225 -12.33 -4.08 -4.16
CA ASN A 225 -12.62 -4.49 -2.79
C ASN A 225 -12.67 -3.31 -1.79
N PHE A 226 -11.94 -2.22 -2.05
CA PHE A 226 -11.82 -1.07 -1.13
C PHE A 226 -12.34 0.24 -1.74
N GLY A 227 -12.70 0.27 -3.04
CA GLY A 227 -13.08 1.52 -3.72
C GLY A 227 -11.95 2.54 -3.80
N TYR A 228 -10.71 2.12 -3.57
CA TYR A 228 -9.53 2.99 -3.49
C TYR A 228 -8.75 2.95 -4.80
N SER A 229 -8.28 4.10 -5.27
CA SER A 229 -7.44 4.22 -6.47
C SER A 229 -5.99 4.46 -6.07
N MET A 230 -5.13 3.49 -6.33
CA MET A 230 -3.69 3.63 -6.11
C MET A 230 -3.04 4.48 -7.22
N TYR A 231 -1.95 5.14 -6.89
CA TYR A 231 -1.18 5.97 -7.83
C TYR A 231 0.34 5.92 -7.59
N LEU A 232 0.78 5.25 -6.54
CA LEU A 232 2.18 5.03 -6.21
C LEU A 232 2.53 3.56 -6.37
N PHE A 233 3.70 3.29 -6.94
CA PHE A 233 4.22 1.95 -7.18
C PHE A 233 5.62 1.81 -6.60
N ARG A 234 5.92 0.67 -5.97
CA ARG A 234 7.26 0.32 -5.55
C ARG A 234 7.72 -0.99 -6.17
N TYR A 235 8.94 -0.96 -6.69
CA TYR A 235 9.57 -2.12 -7.32
C TYR A 235 9.97 -3.15 -6.26
N PRO A 236 9.54 -4.42 -6.39
CA PRO A 236 10.09 -5.53 -5.63
C PRO A 236 11.63 -5.56 -5.72
N THR A 237 12.29 -5.74 -4.56
CA THR A 237 13.76 -5.80 -4.45
C THR A 237 14.52 -4.56 -4.95
N GLY A 238 13.82 -3.51 -5.37
CA GLY A 238 14.43 -2.31 -5.96
C GLY A 238 15.07 -2.54 -7.33
N GLN A 239 14.76 -3.63 -8.01
CA GLN A 239 15.25 -3.90 -9.36
C GLN A 239 14.34 -3.32 -10.41
N PHE A 240 14.89 -2.52 -11.31
CA PHE A 240 14.17 -1.81 -12.36
C PHE A 240 15.00 -1.71 -13.64
N SER A 241 14.37 -1.27 -14.72
CA SER A 241 15.01 -0.90 -15.98
C SER A 241 14.33 0.35 -16.54
N GLU A 242 14.90 0.96 -17.55
CA GLU A 242 14.25 2.08 -18.27
C GLU A 242 12.91 1.65 -18.87
N GLN A 243 12.86 0.45 -19.46
CA GLN A 243 11.63 -0.13 -19.98
C GLN A 243 10.58 -0.33 -18.89
N SER A 244 10.97 -0.88 -17.72
CA SER A 244 10.03 -1.11 -16.63
C SER A 244 9.49 0.20 -16.04
N LEU A 245 10.31 1.26 -15.95
CA LEU A 245 9.86 2.60 -15.56
C LEU A 245 8.79 3.15 -16.52
N ALA A 246 9.00 2.98 -17.82
CA ALA A 246 8.02 3.39 -18.82
C ALA A 246 6.71 2.62 -18.72
N ILE A 247 6.75 1.31 -18.41
CA ILE A 247 5.54 0.50 -18.18
C ILE A 247 4.75 1.02 -16.98
N VAL A 248 5.41 1.24 -15.84
CA VAL A 248 4.77 1.77 -14.63
C VAL A 248 4.17 3.16 -14.89
N ASN A 249 4.93 4.04 -15.57
CA ASN A 249 4.44 5.36 -15.99
C ASN A 249 3.18 5.26 -16.86
N ASN A 250 3.15 4.35 -17.83
CA ASN A 250 2.03 4.17 -18.75
C ASN A 250 0.80 3.51 -18.08
N CYS A 251 0.99 2.88 -16.92
CA CYS A 251 -0.11 2.46 -16.05
C CYS A 251 -0.64 3.61 -15.16
N ASN A 252 -0.20 4.85 -15.36
CA ASN A 252 -0.53 6.03 -14.55
C ASN A 252 -0.09 5.92 -13.08
N TYR A 253 1.06 5.30 -12.85
CA TYR A 253 1.70 5.23 -11.55
C TYR A 253 2.95 6.12 -11.49
N ARG A 254 3.26 6.60 -10.29
CA ARG A 254 4.56 7.16 -9.95
C ARG A 254 5.37 6.09 -9.25
N SER A 255 6.56 5.80 -9.77
CA SER A 255 7.53 4.91 -9.13
C SER A 255 8.16 5.58 -7.91
N VAL A 256 8.16 4.92 -6.76
CA VAL A 256 8.74 5.46 -5.53
C VAL A 256 9.82 4.51 -5.02
N PHE A 257 11.06 4.94 -5.11
CA PHE A 257 12.20 4.31 -4.48
C PHE A 257 12.42 4.87 -3.08
N TRP A 258 13.64 4.92 -2.59
CA TRP A 258 13.99 5.40 -1.26
C TRP A 258 15.36 6.09 -1.25
N SER A 259 15.56 6.99 -0.32
CA SER A 259 16.87 7.58 -0.06
C SER A 259 17.52 7.07 1.22
N PHE A 260 16.78 6.24 1.97
CA PHE A 260 17.27 5.45 3.08
C PHE A 260 16.55 4.11 3.16
N ALA A 261 17.32 3.04 3.40
CA ALA A 261 16.86 1.71 3.77
C ALA A 261 17.93 1.01 4.60
N TYR A 262 17.53 0.03 5.39
CA TYR A 262 18.44 -0.84 6.11
C TYR A 262 17.89 -2.27 6.17
N LYS A 263 18.65 -3.22 6.73
CA LYS A 263 18.22 -4.61 6.79
C LYS A 263 17.31 -4.82 8.00
N ASP A 264 16.01 -4.67 7.81
CA ASP A 264 14.95 -4.79 8.83
C ASP A 264 13.94 -5.92 8.56
N TRP A 265 13.91 -6.46 7.37
CA TRP A 265 12.93 -7.46 6.89
C TRP A 265 13.14 -8.90 7.40
N ASP A 266 14.29 -9.22 8.00
CA ASP A 266 14.58 -10.56 8.48
C ASP A 266 13.93 -10.79 9.85
N VAL A 267 12.69 -11.30 9.85
CA VAL A 267 11.90 -11.52 11.08
C VAL A 267 12.59 -12.41 12.12
N ASN A 268 13.55 -13.25 11.69
CA ASN A 268 14.31 -14.13 12.56
C ASN A 268 15.61 -13.52 13.08
N ASN A 269 16.01 -12.38 12.56
CA ASN A 269 17.26 -11.70 12.92
C ASN A 269 17.07 -10.18 12.88
N GLN A 270 16.22 -9.70 13.79
CA GLN A 270 15.91 -8.29 13.90
C GLN A 270 17.12 -7.49 14.40
N PRO A 271 17.37 -6.31 13.84
CA PRO A 271 18.46 -5.44 14.29
C PRO A 271 18.15 -4.86 15.69
N ASP A 272 19.21 -4.47 16.41
CA ASP A 272 19.07 -3.81 17.73
C ASP A 272 18.32 -2.48 17.61
N GLU A 273 17.36 -2.23 18.50
CA GLU A 273 16.52 -1.03 18.50
C GLU A 273 17.32 0.28 18.63
N THR A 274 18.32 0.29 19.55
CA THR A 274 19.13 1.49 19.78
C THR A 274 20.00 1.79 18.57
N GLU A 275 20.65 0.77 18.01
CA GLU A 275 21.49 0.91 16.82
C GLU A 275 20.63 1.33 15.60
N SER A 276 19.46 0.76 15.45
CA SER A 276 18.51 1.10 14.37
C SER A 276 18.04 2.55 14.48
N LEU A 277 17.57 2.97 15.66
CA LEU A 277 17.14 4.34 15.87
C LEU A 277 18.27 5.36 15.60
N ASN A 278 19.48 5.05 16.09
CA ASN A 278 20.64 5.90 15.82
C ASN A 278 20.97 5.97 14.32
N LEU A 279 20.86 4.85 13.61
CA LEU A 279 21.11 4.78 12.17
C LEU A 279 20.06 5.59 11.39
N LEU A 280 18.77 5.45 11.73
CA LEU A 280 17.70 6.24 11.12
C LEU A 280 17.97 7.75 11.30
N MET A 281 18.36 8.16 12.51
CA MET A 281 18.66 9.56 12.82
C MET A 281 19.95 10.07 12.17
N GLU A 282 20.99 9.24 12.09
CA GLU A 282 22.26 9.58 11.40
C GLU A 282 22.01 9.88 9.91
N LYS A 283 21.08 9.20 9.30
CA LYS A 283 20.75 9.34 7.87
C LYS A 283 19.64 10.35 7.58
N LEU A 284 19.18 11.08 8.60
CA LEU A 284 18.18 12.13 8.43
C LEU A 284 18.67 13.22 7.47
N HIS A 285 17.84 13.53 6.48
CA HIS A 285 18.10 14.57 5.48
C HIS A 285 16.80 15.14 4.89
N PRO A 286 16.82 16.36 4.34
CA PRO A 286 15.65 16.94 3.67
C PRO A 286 15.16 16.07 2.51
N GLY A 287 13.86 15.90 2.40
CA GLY A 287 13.23 15.12 1.36
C GLY A 287 13.45 13.62 1.46
N ALA A 288 13.90 13.10 2.61
CA ALA A 288 14.17 11.67 2.79
C ALA A 288 12.92 10.82 2.58
N ILE A 289 13.04 9.77 1.77
CA ILE A 289 12.07 8.69 1.64
C ILE A 289 12.65 7.49 2.39
N TYR A 290 12.09 7.18 3.54
CA TYR A 290 12.48 6.02 4.34
C TYR A 290 11.75 4.77 3.86
N LEU A 291 12.49 3.76 3.39
CA LEU A 291 11.97 2.41 3.21
C LEU A 291 12.13 1.64 4.51
N LEU A 292 11.02 1.23 5.08
CA LEU A 292 10.89 0.37 6.24
C LEU A 292 10.02 -0.84 5.87
N HIS A 293 10.10 -1.92 6.65
CA HIS A 293 9.23 -3.08 6.48
C HIS A 293 8.35 -3.25 7.72
N ALA A 294 7.07 -3.50 7.51
CA ALA A 294 6.12 -3.55 8.61
C ALA A 294 6.15 -4.88 9.38
N GLU A 295 6.75 -5.94 8.81
CA GLU A 295 7.04 -7.18 9.53
C GLU A 295 8.16 -7.04 10.57
N SER A 296 8.81 -5.88 10.66
CA SER A 296 9.90 -5.61 11.60
C SER A 296 9.38 -5.23 12.99
N GLN A 297 9.62 -6.08 13.98
CA GLN A 297 9.36 -5.76 15.38
C GLN A 297 10.18 -4.53 15.82
N THR A 298 11.45 -4.44 15.41
CA THR A 298 12.31 -3.29 15.72
C THR A 298 11.71 -2.00 15.21
N ASN A 299 11.22 -1.97 13.95
CA ASN A 299 10.56 -0.78 13.42
C ASN A 299 9.31 -0.40 14.21
N ALA A 300 8.47 -1.38 14.55
CA ALA A 300 7.26 -1.15 15.33
C ALA A 300 7.57 -0.52 16.71
N ASP A 301 8.64 -0.98 17.36
CA ASP A 301 9.02 -0.54 18.71
C ASP A 301 9.68 0.84 18.71
N ILE A 302 10.49 1.18 17.70
CA ILE A 302 11.22 2.45 17.66
C ILE A 302 10.49 3.58 16.92
N LEU A 303 9.45 3.30 16.15
CA LEU A 303 8.77 4.25 15.26
C LEU A 303 8.34 5.53 16.00
N GLY A 304 7.72 5.40 17.17
CA GLY A 304 7.29 6.55 17.97
C GLY A 304 8.45 7.45 18.40
N SER A 305 9.54 6.83 18.86
CA SER A 305 10.77 7.55 19.24
C SER A 305 11.45 8.19 18.06
N PHE A 306 11.43 7.53 16.88
CA PHE A 306 11.97 8.08 15.66
C PHE A 306 11.21 9.34 15.22
N ILE A 307 9.88 9.31 15.17
CA ILE A 307 9.04 10.45 14.82
C ILE A 307 9.29 11.63 15.77
N ASP A 308 9.36 11.37 17.07
CA ASP A 308 9.61 12.42 18.07
C ASP A 308 10.99 13.07 17.88
N GLN A 309 12.04 12.28 17.63
CA GLN A 309 13.39 12.78 17.39
C GLN A 309 13.52 13.55 16.07
N VAL A 310 12.87 13.09 15.01
CA VAL A 310 12.78 13.78 13.72
C VAL A 310 12.19 15.19 13.92
N ARG A 311 11.07 15.29 14.65
CA ARG A 311 10.42 16.56 14.97
C ARG A 311 11.28 17.45 15.88
N ALA A 312 11.99 16.86 16.83
CA ALA A 312 12.93 17.59 17.70
C ALA A 312 14.10 18.23 16.93
N GLN A 313 14.46 17.67 15.75
CA GLN A 313 15.43 18.24 14.80
C GLN A 313 14.82 19.32 13.88
N GLY A 314 13.53 19.61 14.05
CA GLY A 314 12.79 20.59 13.26
C GLY A 314 12.35 20.07 11.90
N TYR A 315 12.28 18.73 11.71
CA TYR A 315 11.69 18.12 10.53
C TYR A 315 10.21 17.84 10.74
N GLU A 316 9.48 17.74 9.64
CA GLU A 316 8.09 17.29 9.59
C GLU A 316 8.01 15.90 8.96
N ILE A 317 6.99 15.12 9.34
CA ILE A 317 6.60 13.91 8.62
C ILE A 317 5.61 14.36 7.54
N GLY A 318 6.04 14.31 6.30
CA GLY A 318 5.26 14.77 5.15
C GLY A 318 4.17 13.79 4.74
N VAL A 319 3.10 14.34 4.17
CA VAL A 319 2.09 13.55 3.46
C VAL A 319 2.51 13.47 1.99
N TYR A 320 2.70 12.25 1.47
CA TYR A 320 3.28 12.07 0.15
C TYR A 320 2.44 12.68 -0.99
N SER A 321 1.12 12.71 -0.84
CA SER A 321 0.19 13.31 -1.79
C SER A 321 0.43 14.81 -2.03
N ASP A 322 0.94 15.54 -1.04
CA ASP A 322 1.14 16.98 -1.13
C ASP A 322 2.32 17.35 -2.06
N THR A 323 3.09 16.36 -2.46
CA THR A 323 4.28 16.52 -3.30
C THR A 323 4.07 16.23 -4.78
N LEU A 324 2.84 15.91 -5.17
CA LEU A 324 2.46 15.54 -6.55
C LEU A 324 1.92 16.71 -7.38
N GLN A 325 2.07 17.94 -6.89
CA GLN A 325 1.62 19.17 -7.55
C GLN A 325 2.58 19.64 -8.62
#